data_7b7963b3f96b9feb3e835f49170d40b8
#
_entry.id   7b7963b3f96b9feb3e835f49170d40b8
#
_cell.length_a   1.000
_cell.length_b   1.000
_cell.length_c   1.000
_cell.angle_alpha   90.00
_cell.angle_beta   90.00
_cell.angle_gamma   90.00
#
_symmetry.space_group_name_H-M   'P 1'
#
loop_
_entity.id
_entity.type
_entity.pdbx_description
1 polymer ?
#
loop_
_entity_poly.entity_id
_entity_poly.type
_entity_poly.pdbx_seq_one_letter_code
_entity_poly.pdbx_strand_id
1 'polypeptide(L)'
;SMRLWNGWGNENSELTMELNDGLRALLEALVGPGTSLNQATLKEVISNVPTSRLDDHTLIKTDPETRVRHARGQSLPDWLDMHSGNVDIFPDGVAFPESTEHVRELLAYARENDLVVIPYGGGTSVVGHINPMKSDRPILTIDMGNMSSLLSIDTESQLATFGAGTPGPVVEEALKEHGYTLGHFPQSWELSTLGGWVASRSSGQQSLHYGRIENMFAGGIIETMNGTMTIPTIPASSAGPDIREMILGSEGRIGIITEVTVRITPVPEEEKFQVIFFPSWQIGINAARELIQQRVALSMVRLSNPLETTSLLYMLSLIHISEPTR
;
A
#
# COMPACT_ATOMS: atom_id res chain seq x y z
N SER A 1 0.51 14.03 -9.94
CA SER A 1 0.25 13.28 -11.19
C SER A 1 -0.83 12.25 -10.96
N MET A 2 -1.67 12.01 -11.96
CA MET A 2 -2.76 11.03 -11.88
C MET A 2 -2.16 9.60 -11.91
N ARG A 3 -2.70 8.69 -11.09
CA ARG A 3 -2.25 7.29 -11.06
C ARG A 3 -2.71 6.54 -12.31
N LEU A 4 -1.93 5.57 -12.74
CA LEU A 4 -2.37 4.64 -13.78
C LEU A 4 -3.66 3.93 -13.32
N TRP A 5 -4.64 3.84 -14.22
CA TRP A 5 -5.91 3.18 -13.91
C TRP A 5 -5.81 1.65 -13.98
N ASN A 6 -4.84 1.13 -14.72
CA ASN A 6 -4.68 -0.29 -15.05
C ASN A 6 -3.31 -0.87 -14.68
N GLY A 7 -2.59 -0.25 -13.74
CA GLY A 7 -1.27 -0.73 -13.37
C GLY A 7 -0.63 0.07 -12.24
N TRP A 8 0.66 -0.16 -12.06
CA TRP A 8 1.47 0.48 -11.04
C TRP A 8 2.09 1.78 -11.55
N GLY A 9 2.04 2.82 -10.75
CA GLY A 9 2.68 4.11 -11.02
C GLY A 9 1.71 5.22 -11.41
N ASN A 10 2.25 6.25 -12.02
CA ASN A 10 1.53 7.44 -12.48
C ASN A 10 1.56 7.53 -14.00
N GLU A 11 0.57 8.18 -14.61
CA GLU A 11 0.42 8.29 -16.07
C GLU A 11 1.62 8.93 -16.77
N ASN A 12 2.42 9.71 -16.07
CA ASN A 12 3.62 10.36 -16.58
C ASN A 12 4.93 9.73 -16.04
N SER A 13 4.89 8.54 -15.47
CA SER A 13 6.11 7.87 -15.01
C SER A 13 6.84 7.26 -16.22
N GLU A 14 8.13 7.58 -16.34
CA GLU A 14 9.03 7.00 -17.38
C GLU A 14 9.37 5.52 -17.15
N LEU A 15 8.75 4.87 -16.17
CA LEU A 15 8.96 3.47 -15.81
C LEU A 15 8.21 2.47 -16.70
N THR A 16 8.19 2.70 -17.99
CA THR A 16 7.85 1.64 -18.95
C THR A 16 9.12 0.82 -19.23
N MET A 17 9.30 -0.26 -18.47
CA MET A 17 10.30 -1.27 -18.82
C MET A 17 9.82 -1.99 -20.10
N GLU A 18 10.36 -1.60 -21.23
CA GLU A 18 10.19 -2.41 -22.44
C GLU A 18 10.95 -3.74 -22.27
N LEU A 19 10.25 -4.84 -22.53
CA LEU A 19 10.88 -6.15 -22.59
C LEU A 19 11.89 -6.17 -23.75
N ASN A 20 13.17 -6.12 -23.41
CA ASN A 20 14.21 -6.34 -24.42
C ASN A 20 14.22 -7.80 -24.88
N ASP A 21 14.86 -8.08 -26.03
CA ASP A 21 14.86 -9.41 -26.65
C ASP A 21 15.47 -10.48 -25.74
N GLY A 22 16.48 -10.13 -24.92
CA GLY A 22 17.10 -11.06 -23.99
C GLY A 22 16.15 -11.47 -22.86
N LEU A 23 15.42 -10.52 -22.28
CA LEU A 23 14.44 -10.81 -21.24
C LEU A 23 13.22 -11.57 -21.80
N ARG A 24 12.81 -11.25 -23.02
CA ARG A 24 11.76 -12.00 -23.73
C ARG A 24 12.18 -13.46 -23.94
N ALA A 25 13.38 -13.69 -24.46
CA ALA A 25 13.90 -15.04 -24.67
C ALA A 25 14.04 -15.83 -23.37
N LEU A 26 14.45 -15.18 -22.28
CA LEU A 26 14.51 -15.80 -20.95
C LEU A 26 13.12 -16.19 -20.45
N LEU A 27 12.13 -15.32 -20.58
CA LEU A 27 10.75 -15.62 -20.18
C LEU A 27 10.16 -16.76 -21.01
N GLU A 28 10.36 -16.75 -22.32
CA GLU A 28 9.89 -17.84 -23.21
C GLU A 28 10.55 -19.18 -22.85
N ALA A 29 11.82 -19.19 -22.47
CA ALA A 29 12.52 -20.39 -22.02
C ALA A 29 12.02 -20.90 -20.66
N LEU A 30 11.55 -20.02 -19.78
CA LEU A 30 11.11 -20.38 -18.42
C LEU A 30 9.63 -20.79 -18.37
N VAL A 31 8.77 -20.07 -19.10
CA VAL A 31 7.31 -20.22 -18.98
C VAL A 31 6.60 -20.56 -20.32
N GLY A 32 7.35 -20.63 -21.41
CA GLY A 32 6.82 -20.85 -22.75
C GLY A 32 6.41 -19.59 -23.50
N PRO A 33 5.97 -19.73 -24.76
CA PRO A 33 5.60 -18.57 -25.58
C PRO A 33 4.40 -17.84 -24.99
N GLY A 34 4.48 -16.52 -24.96
CA GLY A 34 3.40 -15.65 -24.48
C GLY A 34 2.29 -15.48 -25.52
N THR A 35 1.10 -15.20 -25.05
CA THR A 35 -0.03 -14.73 -25.88
C THR A 35 -0.26 -13.25 -25.65
N SER A 36 -0.58 -12.53 -26.73
CA SER A 36 -0.93 -11.11 -26.61
C SER A 36 -2.26 -10.95 -25.88
N LEU A 37 -2.31 -10.12 -24.86
CA LEU A 37 -3.57 -9.67 -24.28
C LEU A 37 -4.16 -8.54 -25.15
N ASN A 38 -5.49 -8.55 -25.30
CA ASN A 38 -6.18 -7.39 -25.83
C ASN A 38 -6.01 -6.25 -24.81
N GLN A 39 -5.49 -5.11 -25.26
CA GLN A 39 -5.29 -3.93 -24.40
C GLN A 39 -6.53 -3.07 -24.46
N ALA A 40 -7.33 -3.09 -23.39
CA ALA A 40 -8.48 -2.21 -23.26
C ALA A 40 -8.05 -0.77 -22.92
N THR A 41 -8.75 0.17 -23.48
CA THR A 41 -8.61 1.59 -23.13
C THR A 41 -9.49 1.95 -21.94
N LEU A 42 -9.09 2.98 -21.18
CA LEU A 42 -9.92 3.51 -20.09
C LEU A 42 -11.33 3.88 -20.56
N LYS A 43 -11.45 4.43 -21.77
CA LYS A 43 -12.74 4.83 -22.37
C LYS A 43 -13.66 3.62 -22.61
N GLU A 44 -13.11 2.49 -23.05
CA GLU A 44 -13.89 1.26 -23.23
C GLU A 44 -14.40 0.74 -21.89
N VAL A 45 -13.56 0.70 -20.84
CA VAL A 45 -13.99 0.26 -19.52
C VAL A 45 -15.02 1.21 -18.91
N ILE A 46 -14.84 2.53 -19.04
CA ILE A 46 -15.80 3.53 -18.60
C ILE A 46 -17.18 3.31 -19.23
N SER A 47 -17.25 2.92 -20.50
CA SER A 47 -18.53 2.69 -21.19
C SER A 47 -19.32 1.49 -20.63
N ASN A 48 -18.67 0.60 -19.88
CA ASN A 48 -19.28 -0.57 -19.27
C ASN A 48 -19.76 -0.33 -17.82
N VAL A 49 -19.47 0.85 -17.25
CA VAL A 49 -19.84 1.17 -15.87
C VAL A 49 -21.36 1.39 -15.80
N PRO A 50 -22.09 0.63 -14.98
CA PRO A 50 -23.55 0.77 -14.86
C PRO A 50 -23.90 2.09 -14.15
N THR A 51 -25.13 2.52 -14.28
CA THR A 51 -25.66 3.66 -13.53
C THR A 51 -25.49 3.42 -12.03
N SER A 52 -25.09 4.47 -11.29
CA SER A 52 -24.99 4.42 -9.83
C SER A 52 -26.35 4.12 -9.20
N ARG A 53 -26.36 3.34 -8.13
CA ARG A 53 -27.53 3.07 -7.30
C ARG A 53 -27.63 4.00 -6.09
N LEU A 54 -26.67 4.96 -5.96
CA LEU A 54 -26.65 5.96 -4.89
C LEU A 54 -27.38 7.22 -5.31
N ASP A 55 -28.06 7.83 -4.35
CA ASP A 55 -28.60 9.19 -4.48
C ASP A 55 -27.46 10.23 -4.45
N ASP A 56 -27.75 11.44 -4.91
CA ASP A 56 -26.82 12.55 -4.89
C ASP A 56 -26.36 12.89 -3.46
N HIS A 57 -25.05 12.94 -3.26
CA HIS A 57 -24.44 13.27 -1.97
C HIS A 57 -23.19 14.13 -2.19
N THR A 58 -23.04 15.19 -1.40
CA THR A 58 -21.97 16.19 -1.60
C THR A 58 -20.54 15.62 -1.49
N LEU A 59 -20.36 14.59 -0.67
CA LEU A 59 -19.07 13.93 -0.43
C LEU A 59 -18.81 12.75 -1.37
N ILE A 60 -19.77 12.33 -2.21
CA ILE A 60 -19.68 11.12 -3.02
C ILE A 60 -19.64 11.47 -4.50
N LYS A 61 -18.66 10.95 -5.20
CA LYS A 61 -18.57 11.00 -6.67
C LYS A 61 -19.10 9.71 -7.26
N THR A 62 -19.97 9.83 -8.24
CA THR A 62 -20.61 8.72 -8.94
C THR A 62 -20.22 8.64 -10.42
N ASP A 63 -19.29 9.51 -10.85
CA ASP A 63 -18.82 9.50 -12.23
C ASP A 63 -18.09 8.18 -12.58
N PRO A 64 -18.26 7.68 -13.80
CA PRO A 64 -17.74 6.38 -14.20
C PRO A 64 -16.22 6.25 -14.10
N GLU A 65 -15.45 7.29 -14.40
CA GLU A 65 -13.99 7.21 -14.34
C GLU A 65 -13.48 7.03 -12.91
N THR A 66 -13.99 7.81 -11.97
CA THR A 66 -13.66 7.66 -10.54
C THR A 66 -13.97 6.25 -10.06
N ARG A 67 -15.10 5.68 -10.46
CA ARG A 67 -15.52 4.32 -10.09
C ARG A 67 -14.62 3.23 -10.70
N VAL A 68 -14.17 3.39 -11.95
CA VAL A 68 -13.20 2.48 -12.58
C VAL A 68 -11.87 2.48 -11.82
N ARG A 69 -11.36 3.66 -11.45
CA ARG A 69 -10.07 3.81 -10.75
C ARG A 69 -10.07 3.21 -9.33
N HIS A 70 -11.24 2.87 -8.79
CA HIS A 70 -11.40 2.25 -7.48
C HIS A 70 -12.00 0.83 -7.54
N ALA A 71 -12.02 0.22 -8.72
CA ALA A 71 -12.64 -1.09 -8.91
C ALA A 71 -11.72 -2.27 -8.61
N ARG A 72 -10.40 -2.09 -8.66
CA ARG A 72 -9.42 -3.18 -8.48
C ARG A 72 -8.22 -2.73 -7.65
N GLY A 73 -7.57 -3.70 -7.02
CA GLY A 73 -6.27 -3.56 -6.40
C GLY A 73 -5.11 -3.76 -7.38
N GLN A 74 -4.00 -4.34 -6.88
CA GLN A 74 -2.74 -4.49 -7.62
C GLN A 74 -2.25 -5.95 -7.66
N SER A 75 -3.15 -6.94 -7.52
CA SER A 75 -2.81 -8.33 -7.75
C SER A 75 -2.60 -8.61 -9.24
N LEU A 76 -1.91 -9.70 -9.58
CA LEU A 76 -1.77 -10.12 -10.98
C LEU A 76 -3.13 -10.35 -11.66
N PRO A 77 -4.12 -11.03 -11.04
CA PRO A 77 -5.47 -11.12 -11.60
C PRO A 77 -6.10 -9.73 -11.83
N ASP A 78 -5.96 -8.79 -10.90
CA ASP A 78 -6.49 -7.42 -11.06
C ASP A 78 -5.88 -6.73 -12.29
N TRP A 79 -4.57 -6.88 -12.50
CA TRP A 79 -3.90 -6.30 -13.66
C TRP A 79 -4.38 -6.94 -14.97
N LEU A 80 -4.56 -8.27 -15.00
CA LEU A 80 -5.08 -8.95 -16.16
C LEU A 80 -6.51 -8.50 -16.49
N ASP A 81 -7.37 -8.35 -15.49
CA ASP A 81 -8.74 -7.84 -15.65
C ASP A 81 -8.74 -6.42 -16.20
N MET A 82 -7.95 -5.53 -15.60
CA MET A 82 -7.88 -4.13 -16.03
C MET A 82 -7.30 -3.98 -17.44
N HIS A 83 -6.21 -4.69 -17.75
CA HIS A 83 -5.60 -4.63 -19.08
C HIS A 83 -6.48 -5.22 -20.16
N SER A 84 -7.21 -6.30 -19.88
CA SER A 84 -8.12 -6.93 -20.86
C SER A 84 -9.50 -6.26 -20.94
N GLY A 85 -9.81 -5.34 -20.00
CA GLY A 85 -11.12 -4.71 -19.91
C GLY A 85 -12.21 -5.60 -19.29
N ASN A 86 -11.86 -6.72 -18.67
CA ASN A 86 -12.79 -7.66 -18.02
C ASN A 86 -13.17 -7.20 -16.61
N VAL A 87 -13.39 -5.91 -16.42
CA VAL A 87 -13.88 -5.35 -15.16
C VAL A 87 -15.39 -5.24 -15.24
N ASP A 88 -16.10 -5.98 -14.42
CA ASP A 88 -17.56 -6.12 -14.45
C ASP A 88 -18.24 -5.62 -13.17
N ILE A 89 -17.49 -5.41 -12.08
CA ILE A 89 -18.01 -4.94 -10.80
C ILE A 89 -17.26 -3.67 -10.40
N PHE A 90 -18.04 -2.62 -10.12
CA PHE A 90 -17.57 -1.29 -9.74
C PHE A 90 -18.25 -0.84 -8.45
N PRO A 91 -17.62 0.02 -7.64
CA PRO A 91 -18.34 0.69 -6.58
C PRO A 91 -19.45 1.56 -7.20
N ASP A 92 -20.55 1.76 -6.49
CA ASP A 92 -21.62 2.67 -6.93
C ASP A 92 -21.20 4.14 -6.79
N GLY A 93 -20.34 4.43 -5.81
CA GLY A 93 -19.75 5.72 -5.63
C GLY A 93 -18.44 5.65 -4.85
N VAL A 94 -17.69 6.74 -4.90
CA VAL A 94 -16.43 6.92 -4.17
C VAL A 94 -16.50 8.23 -3.40
N ALA A 95 -16.27 8.17 -2.09
CA ALA A 95 -16.21 9.35 -1.23
C ALA A 95 -14.75 9.71 -0.91
N PHE A 96 -14.48 11.01 -0.77
CA PHE A 96 -13.17 11.57 -0.45
C PHE A 96 -13.28 12.47 0.81
N PRO A 97 -13.38 11.88 2.02
CA PRO A 97 -13.47 12.65 3.25
C PRO A 97 -12.19 13.46 3.49
N GLU A 98 -12.36 14.64 4.07
CA GLU A 98 -11.27 15.55 4.46
C GLU A 98 -11.14 15.67 5.99
N SER A 99 -12.08 15.08 6.72
CA SER A 99 -12.10 15.10 8.18
C SER A 99 -12.75 13.85 8.75
N THR A 100 -12.53 13.62 10.04
CA THR A 100 -13.19 12.55 10.80
C THR A 100 -14.71 12.73 10.82
N GLU A 101 -15.20 13.98 10.84
CA GLU A 101 -16.63 14.31 10.76
C GLU A 101 -17.24 13.84 9.44
N HIS A 102 -16.55 14.06 8.31
CA HIS A 102 -16.99 13.56 7.00
C HIS A 102 -17.07 12.03 7.00
N VAL A 103 -16.12 11.33 7.64
CA VAL A 103 -16.19 9.87 7.75
C VAL A 103 -17.40 9.42 8.57
N ARG A 104 -17.72 10.09 9.68
CA ARG A 104 -18.92 9.80 10.49
C ARG A 104 -20.20 10.02 9.69
N GLU A 105 -20.29 11.12 8.94
CA GLU A 105 -21.42 11.43 8.07
C GLU A 105 -21.62 10.32 7.02
N LEU A 106 -20.53 9.91 6.35
CA LEU A 106 -20.56 8.83 5.35
C LEU A 106 -20.97 7.48 5.95
N LEU A 107 -20.50 7.15 7.15
CA LEU A 107 -20.90 5.92 7.83
C LEU A 107 -22.37 5.95 8.30
N ALA A 108 -22.86 7.12 8.75
CA ALA A 108 -24.28 7.28 9.06
C ALA A 108 -25.15 7.11 7.80
N TYR A 109 -24.76 7.77 6.71
CA TYR A 109 -25.42 7.62 5.41
C TYR A 109 -25.42 6.16 4.93
N ALA A 110 -24.27 5.47 5.05
CA ALA A 110 -24.16 4.07 4.65
C ALA A 110 -25.07 3.15 5.47
N ARG A 111 -25.18 3.40 6.77
CA ARG A 111 -26.09 2.64 7.65
C ARG A 111 -27.55 2.88 7.33
N GLU A 112 -27.94 4.14 7.09
CA GLU A 112 -29.33 4.52 6.79
C GLU A 112 -29.80 3.97 5.44
N ASN A 113 -28.88 3.82 4.48
CA ASN A 113 -29.17 3.35 3.13
C ASN A 113 -28.74 1.89 2.88
N ASP A 114 -28.35 1.16 3.92
CA ASP A 114 -27.91 -0.25 3.84
C ASP A 114 -26.79 -0.47 2.81
N LEU A 115 -25.76 0.36 2.83
CA LEU A 115 -24.64 0.25 1.88
C LEU A 115 -23.57 -0.76 2.33
N VAL A 116 -22.86 -1.33 1.38
CA VAL A 116 -21.56 -1.98 1.61
C VAL A 116 -20.48 -0.92 1.56
N VAL A 117 -19.69 -0.80 2.63
CA VAL A 117 -18.58 0.17 2.70
C VAL A 117 -17.26 -0.53 2.50
N ILE A 118 -16.41 0.02 1.62
CA ILE A 118 -15.04 -0.42 1.38
C ILE A 118 -14.10 0.73 1.73
N PRO A 119 -13.33 0.65 2.84
CA PRO A 119 -12.25 1.59 3.10
C PRO A 119 -11.12 1.42 2.06
N TYR A 120 -10.59 2.54 1.59
CA TYR A 120 -9.58 2.58 0.55
C TYR A 120 -8.47 3.55 0.96
N GLY A 121 -7.23 3.09 0.95
CA GLY A 121 -6.05 3.93 1.19
C GLY A 121 -5.33 4.22 -0.12
N GLY A 122 -4.18 3.57 -0.32
CA GLY A 122 -3.40 3.72 -1.56
C GLY A 122 -3.82 2.80 -2.70
N GLY A 123 -4.81 1.93 -2.55
CA GLY A 123 -5.25 0.99 -3.61
C GLY A 123 -4.20 -0.06 -3.99
N THR A 124 -3.21 -0.31 -3.14
CA THR A 124 -2.05 -1.18 -3.42
C THR A 124 -2.26 -2.64 -2.98
N SER A 125 -3.46 -3.00 -2.54
CA SER A 125 -3.80 -4.35 -2.11
C SER A 125 -3.54 -5.38 -3.22
N VAL A 126 -2.94 -6.51 -2.84
CA VAL A 126 -2.70 -7.67 -3.71
C VAL A 126 -3.55 -8.89 -3.34
N VAL A 127 -4.46 -8.75 -2.37
CA VAL A 127 -5.33 -9.83 -1.86
C VAL A 127 -6.81 -9.60 -2.14
N GLY A 128 -7.15 -8.55 -2.89
CA GLY A 128 -8.49 -8.28 -3.37
C GLY A 128 -9.48 -7.73 -2.35
N HIS A 129 -9.07 -7.39 -1.11
CA HIS A 129 -10.00 -6.93 -0.07
C HIS A 129 -10.61 -5.55 -0.33
N ILE A 130 -10.05 -4.77 -1.26
CA ILE A 130 -10.62 -3.48 -1.71
C ILE A 130 -11.47 -3.61 -2.98
N ASN A 131 -11.50 -4.79 -3.60
CA ASN A 131 -12.27 -5.01 -4.81
C ASN A 131 -13.76 -5.11 -4.46
N PRO A 132 -14.66 -4.36 -5.12
CA PRO A 132 -16.08 -4.55 -4.94
C PRO A 132 -16.50 -5.95 -5.39
N MET A 133 -17.40 -6.56 -4.63
CA MET A 133 -17.99 -7.86 -4.96
C MET A 133 -19.44 -7.68 -5.38
N LYS A 134 -19.96 -8.62 -6.15
CA LYS A 134 -21.38 -8.62 -6.52
C LYS A 134 -22.25 -8.55 -5.27
N SER A 135 -23.12 -7.55 -5.21
CA SER A 135 -23.99 -7.27 -4.07
C SER A 135 -25.33 -6.67 -4.52
N ASP A 136 -26.41 -7.07 -3.86
CA ASP A 136 -27.73 -6.43 -4.03
C ASP A 136 -27.76 -5.05 -3.36
N ARG A 137 -26.89 -4.80 -2.37
CA ARG A 137 -26.71 -3.50 -1.73
C ARG A 137 -25.76 -2.64 -2.53
N PRO A 138 -25.99 -1.31 -2.62
CA PRO A 138 -25.04 -0.40 -3.24
C PRO A 138 -23.69 -0.41 -2.50
N ILE A 139 -22.60 -0.16 -3.23
CA ILE A 139 -21.23 -0.21 -2.72
C ILE A 139 -20.65 1.20 -2.71
N LEU A 140 -20.22 1.65 -1.54
CA LEU A 140 -19.52 2.91 -1.33
C LEU A 140 -18.05 2.64 -0.97
N THR A 141 -17.13 3.07 -1.83
CA THR A 141 -15.70 3.12 -1.48
C THR A 141 -15.40 4.45 -0.82
N ILE A 142 -14.67 4.43 0.31
CA ILE A 142 -14.25 5.64 1.02
C ILE A 142 -12.73 5.75 0.92
N ASP A 143 -12.27 6.65 0.05
CA ASP A 143 -10.85 6.93 -0.21
C ASP A 143 -10.33 7.97 0.78
N MET A 144 -9.39 7.54 1.61
CA MET A 144 -8.80 8.35 2.68
C MET A 144 -7.69 9.29 2.20
N GLY A 145 -7.39 9.34 0.91
CA GLY A 145 -6.28 10.09 0.34
C GLY A 145 -6.24 11.59 0.67
N ASN A 146 -7.40 12.22 0.90
CA ASN A 146 -7.47 13.62 1.33
C ASN A 146 -7.13 13.84 2.81
N MET A 147 -7.11 12.79 3.64
CA MET A 147 -6.67 12.86 5.04
C MET A 147 -5.17 12.52 5.14
N SER A 148 -4.34 13.34 4.50
CA SER A 148 -2.91 13.10 4.23
C SER A 148 -2.04 14.23 4.79
N SER A 149 -1.89 14.27 6.11
CA SER A 149 -1.03 15.27 6.75
C SER A 149 -0.49 14.79 8.10
N LEU A 150 0.64 15.39 8.53
CA LEU A 150 1.10 15.33 9.91
C LEU A 150 0.16 16.20 10.76
N LEU A 151 -0.48 15.60 11.76
CA LEU A 151 -1.41 16.29 12.67
C LEU A 151 -0.70 16.79 13.92
N SER A 152 0.21 16.00 14.46
CA SER A 152 1.02 16.38 15.62
C SER A 152 2.31 15.56 15.70
N ILE A 153 3.31 16.13 16.36
CA ILE A 153 4.55 15.43 16.70
C ILE A 153 4.91 15.76 18.16
N ASP A 154 5.22 14.74 18.93
CA ASP A 154 5.73 14.80 20.29
C ASP A 154 7.14 14.22 20.31
N THR A 155 8.13 15.09 20.28
CA THR A 155 9.55 14.72 20.26
C THR A 155 10.05 14.18 21.59
N GLU A 156 9.40 14.52 22.71
CA GLU A 156 9.73 13.98 24.03
C GLU A 156 9.34 12.51 24.14
N SER A 157 8.11 12.19 23.71
CA SER A 157 7.62 10.81 23.72
C SER A 157 7.99 10.02 22.44
N GLN A 158 8.59 10.69 21.44
CA GLN A 158 8.90 10.15 20.12
C GLN A 158 7.66 9.54 19.44
N LEU A 159 6.59 10.31 19.39
CA LEU A 159 5.33 9.96 18.75
C LEU A 159 4.97 10.98 17.67
N ALA A 160 4.37 10.51 16.60
CA ALA A 160 3.79 11.37 15.56
C ALA A 160 2.41 10.85 15.17
N THR A 161 1.46 11.75 14.98
CA THR A 161 0.10 11.43 14.55
C THR A 161 -0.13 11.98 13.16
N PHE A 162 -0.62 11.13 12.28
CA PHE A 162 -0.94 11.45 10.91
C PHE A 162 -2.40 11.12 10.58
N GLY A 163 -2.94 11.79 9.59
CA GLY A 163 -4.13 11.33 8.90
C GLY A 163 -3.86 9.97 8.24
N ALA A 164 -4.83 9.07 8.30
CA ALA A 164 -4.65 7.68 7.85
C ALA A 164 -4.34 7.53 6.34
N GLY A 165 -4.73 8.51 5.53
CA GLY A 165 -4.46 8.56 4.09
C GLY A 165 -3.06 9.04 3.70
N THR A 166 -2.18 9.32 4.67
CA THR A 166 -0.83 9.83 4.39
C THR A 166 0.05 8.77 3.73
N PRO A 167 0.55 9.00 2.50
CA PRO A 167 1.44 8.05 1.82
C PRO A 167 2.86 8.09 2.38
N GLY A 168 3.62 7.01 2.13
CA GLY A 168 4.96 6.83 2.66
C GLY A 168 5.93 8.00 2.43
N PRO A 169 6.06 8.55 1.22
CA PRO A 169 6.93 9.71 0.97
C PRO A 169 6.58 10.92 1.83
N VAL A 170 5.29 11.19 2.01
CA VAL A 170 4.82 12.34 2.82
C VAL A 170 5.09 12.11 4.31
N VAL A 171 4.94 10.86 4.81
CA VAL A 171 5.29 10.51 6.18
C VAL A 171 6.77 10.78 6.45
N GLU A 172 7.65 10.26 5.59
CA GLU A 172 9.10 10.41 5.78
C GLU A 172 9.57 11.85 5.59
N GLU A 173 9.03 12.59 4.62
CA GLU A 173 9.36 14.01 4.40
C GLU A 173 9.00 14.84 5.63
N ALA A 174 7.78 14.70 6.13
CA ALA A 174 7.31 15.44 7.31
C ALA A 174 8.14 15.09 8.57
N LEU A 175 8.52 13.84 8.77
CA LEU A 175 9.34 13.43 9.90
C LEU A 175 10.79 13.94 9.80
N LYS A 176 11.37 13.92 8.58
CA LYS A 176 12.75 14.42 8.35
C LYS A 176 12.91 15.88 8.68
N GLU A 177 11.91 16.72 8.47
CA GLU A 177 11.92 18.13 8.86
C GLU A 177 12.13 18.32 10.37
N HIS A 178 11.79 17.31 11.17
CA HIS A 178 11.95 17.28 12.61
C HIS A 178 13.13 16.40 13.09
N GLY A 179 13.92 15.85 12.17
CA GLY A 179 15.05 14.97 12.47
C GLY A 179 14.68 13.51 12.78
N TYR A 180 13.50 13.06 12.37
CA TYR A 180 12.98 11.73 12.62
C TYR A 180 12.70 10.94 11.32
N THR A 181 12.53 9.65 11.47
CA THR A 181 12.06 8.70 10.45
C THR A 181 11.09 7.71 11.09
N LEU A 182 10.16 7.18 10.31
CA LEU A 182 9.36 6.02 10.70
C LEU A 182 10.14 4.72 10.45
N GLY A 183 10.91 4.68 9.36
CA GLY A 183 11.67 3.50 8.99
C GLY A 183 10.83 2.35 8.44
N HIS A 184 9.60 2.61 7.98
CA HIS A 184 8.71 1.62 7.42
C HIS A 184 8.65 1.73 5.90
N PHE A 185 9.31 0.80 5.20
CA PHE A 185 9.47 0.81 3.74
C PHE A 185 8.91 -0.47 3.10
N PRO A 186 7.58 -0.66 3.03
CA PRO A 186 6.99 -1.77 2.27
C PRO A 186 7.28 -1.60 0.77
N GLN A 187 7.14 -2.65 -0.02
CA GLN A 187 7.34 -2.56 -1.49
C GLN A 187 6.42 -1.54 -2.15
N SER A 188 5.24 -1.33 -1.58
CA SER A 188 4.25 -0.36 -2.04
C SER A 188 4.42 1.05 -1.45
N TRP A 189 5.54 1.36 -0.82
CA TRP A 189 5.79 2.56 0.00
C TRP A 189 5.36 3.87 -0.67
N GLU A 190 5.65 4.04 -1.95
CA GLU A 190 5.34 5.28 -2.68
C GLU A 190 3.84 5.58 -2.77
N LEU A 191 3.02 4.54 -2.84
CA LEU A 191 1.59 4.65 -3.13
C LEU A 191 0.69 4.20 -1.97
N SER A 192 1.19 3.37 -1.07
CA SER A 192 0.43 2.90 0.10
C SER A 192 0.39 3.94 1.21
N THR A 193 -0.61 3.84 2.07
CA THR A 193 -0.88 4.83 3.12
C THR A 193 -0.67 4.26 4.51
N LEU A 194 -0.41 5.14 5.48
CA LEU A 194 -0.16 4.76 6.87
C LEU A 194 -1.33 3.96 7.48
N GLY A 195 -2.58 4.40 7.26
CA GLY A 195 -3.77 3.65 7.69
C GLY A 195 -3.90 2.30 7.00
N GLY A 196 -3.53 2.22 5.72
CA GLY A 196 -3.48 0.97 4.97
C GLY A 196 -2.43 0.00 5.52
N TRP A 197 -1.27 0.48 5.97
CA TRP A 197 -0.26 -0.36 6.62
C TRP A 197 -0.78 -0.97 7.92
N VAL A 198 -1.43 -0.18 8.75
CA VAL A 198 -2.06 -0.67 10.00
C VAL A 198 -3.15 -1.69 9.66
N ALA A 199 -4.06 -1.37 8.74
CA ALA A 199 -5.16 -2.23 8.34
C ALA A 199 -4.72 -3.57 7.75
N SER A 200 -3.56 -3.63 7.07
CA SER A 200 -3.01 -4.84 6.46
C SER A 200 -1.91 -5.52 7.27
N ARG A 201 -1.53 -4.97 8.44
CA ARG A 201 -0.41 -5.46 9.27
C ARG A 201 0.89 -5.56 8.50
N SER A 202 1.23 -4.49 7.80
CA SER A 202 2.31 -4.39 6.84
C SER A 202 3.70 -4.64 7.44
N SER A 203 4.61 -5.17 6.62
CA SER A 203 6.04 -5.30 6.88
C SER A 203 6.83 -4.47 5.88
N GLY A 204 7.97 -3.92 6.30
CA GLY A 204 8.87 -3.14 5.47
C GLY A 204 10.23 -3.80 5.29
N GLN A 205 11.03 -3.31 4.35
CA GLN A 205 12.35 -3.87 4.04
C GLN A 205 13.35 -3.69 5.19
N GLN A 206 13.19 -2.66 6.02
CA GLN A 206 14.03 -2.38 7.18
C GLN A 206 13.38 -2.79 8.51
N SER A 207 12.37 -3.64 8.48
CA SER A 207 11.65 -4.12 9.67
C SER A 207 12.52 -4.93 10.65
N LEU A 208 13.70 -5.37 10.20
CA LEU A 208 14.68 -6.04 11.07
C LEU A 208 15.17 -5.08 12.18
N HIS A 209 15.36 -3.80 11.86
CA HIS A 209 15.79 -2.77 12.79
C HIS A 209 14.62 -2.02 13.42
N TYR A 210 13.74 -1.47 12.57
CA TYR A 210 12.67 -0.59 13.03
C TYR A 210 11.44 -1.34 13.55
N GLY A 211 11.33 -2.64 13.27
CA GLY A 211 10.15 -3.43 13.53
C GLY A 211 9.15 -3.36 12.37
N ARG A 212 8.06 -4.11 12.51
CA ARG A 212 6.92 -4.07 11.61
C ARG A 212 5.94 -3.00 12.08
N ILE A 213 4.90 -2.73 11.30
CA ILE A 213 3.91 -1.71 11.65
C ILE A 213 3.28 -1.93 13.03
N GLU A 214 3.09 -3.18 13.45
CA GLU A 214 2.57 -3.50 14.80
C GLU A 214 3.48 -3.01 15.93
N ASN A 215 4.78 -2.89 15.71
CA ASN A 215 5.73 -2.34 16.68
C ASN A 215 5.72 -0.81 16.70
N MET A 216 5.35 -0.20 15.57
CA MET A 216 5.31 1.25 15.41
C MET A 216 3.96 1.85 15.81
N PHE A 217 2.86 1.14 15.55
CA PHE A 217 1.50 1.61 15.84
C PHE A 217 1.30 1.78 17.34
N ALA A 218 1.16 3.02 17.77
CA ALA A 218 0.99 3.37 19.18
C ALA A 218 -0.48 3.58 19.57
N GLY A 219 -1.29 4.08 18.66
CA GLY A 219 -2.71 4.38 18.89
C GLY A 219 -3.33 5.10 17.71
N GLY A 220 -4.56 5.55 17.85
CA GLY A 220 -5.26 6.24 16.77
C GLY A 220 -6.75 6.38 16.98
N ILE A 221 -7.43 6.82 15.93
CA ILE A 221 -8.89 7.00 15.90
C ILE A 221 -9.46 6.16 14.76
N ILE A 222 -10.48 5.38 15.07
CA ILE A 222 -11.21 4.53 14.15
C ILE A 222 -12.69 4.89 14.23
N GLU A 223 -13.29 5.25 13.11
CA GLU A 223 -14.73 5.46 13.00
C GLU A 223 -15.42 4.13 12.63
N THR A 224 -16.39 3.74 13.42
CA THR A 224 -17.16 2.51 13.21
C THR A 224 -18.63 2.83 12.97
N MET A 225 -19.40 1.84 12.52
CA MET A 225 -20.86 1.96 12.39
C MET A 225 -21.57 2.27 13.72
N ASN A 226 -20.91 2.03 14.85
CA ASN A 226 -21.47 2.22 16.20
C ASN A 226 -20.87 3.41 16.96
N GLY A 227 -20.00 4.18 16.32
CA GLY A 227 -19.35 5.35 16.90
C GLY A 227 -17.83 5.31 16.83
N THR A 228 -17.20 6.26 17.47
CA THR A 228 -15.75 6.45 17.47
C THR A 228 -15.06 5.52 18.46
N MET A 229 -14.03 4.83 18.00
CA MET A 229 -13.10 4.08 18.83
C MET A 229 -11.79 4.86 18.92
N THR A 230 -11.42 5.28 20.12
CA THR A 230 -10.12 5.91 20.38
C THR A 230 -9.19 4.91 21.05
N ILE A 231 -8.04 4.71 20.45
CA ILE A 231 -6.97 3.86 21.01
C ILE A 231 -5.91 4.80 21.60
N PRO A 232 -5.79 4.84 22.94
CA PRO A 232 -4.80 5.69 23.60
C PRO A 232 -3.38 5.17 23.35
N THR A 233 -2.40 6.07 23.36
CA THR A 233 -0.98 5.77 23.14
C THR A 233 -0.26 5.21 24.37
N ILE A 234 -0.94 4.47 25.21
CA ILE A 234 -0.36 3.82 26.39
C ILE A 234 0.63 2.74 25.95
N PRO A 235 1.92 2.80 26.32
CA PRO A 235 2.94 1.88 25.81
C PRO A 235 2.67 0.42 26.12
N ALA A 236 2.17 0.13 27.32
CA ALA A 236 1.78 -1.19 27.79
C ALA A 236 0.69 -1.09 28.85
N SER A 237 -0.23 -2.06 28.87
CA SER A 237 -1.29 -2.13 29.86
C SER A 237 -1.50 -3.59 30.27
N SER A 238 -1.74 -3.80 31.59
CA SER A 238 -2.14 -5.10 32.13
C SER A 238 -3.67 -5.23 32.22
N ALA A 239 -4.42 -4.23 31.74
CA ALA A 239 -5.88 -4.16 31.84
C ALA A 239 -6.54 -4.69 30.56
N GLY A 240 -6.68 -6.01 30.44
CA GLY A 240 -7.39 -6.67 29.36
C GLY A 240 -6.58 -6.82 28.06
N PRO A 241 -7.24 -7.26 26.96
CA PRO A 241 -6.63 -7.41 25.65
C PRO A 241 -6.19 -6.05 25.06
N ASP A 242 -5.11 -6.08 24.29
CA ASP A 242 -4.66 -4.88 23.56
C ASP A 242 -5.54 -4.67 22.32
N ILE A 243 -6.33 -3.60 22.33
CA ILE A 243 -7.24 -3.26 21.21
C ILE A 243 -6.48 -2.93 19.92
N ARG A 244 -5.22 -2.50 20.02
CA ARG A 244 -4.36 -2.27 18.83
C ARG A 244 -4.26 -3.54 17.99
N GLU A 245 -4.15 -4.70 18.63
CA GLU A 245 -4.07 -6.00 17.96
C GLU A 245 -5.34 -6.37 17.19
N MET A 246 -6.50 -5.83 17.56
CA MET A 246 -7.76 -6.02 16.83
C MET A 246 -7.80 -5.18 15.54
N ILE A 247 -7.20 -3.99 15.56
CA ILE A 247 -7.18 -3.09 14.40
C ILE A 247 -6.10 -3.51 13.39
N LEU A 248 -4.96 -3.94 13.89
CA LEU A 248 -3.86 -4.45 13.07
C LEU A 248 -4.29 -5.67 12.25
N GLY A 249 -4.27 -5.55 10.93
CA GLY A 249 -4.68 -6.62 10.03
C GLY A 249 -6.21 -6.81 9.92
N SER A 250 -7.02 -5.84 10.39
CA SER A 250 -8.48 -5.90 10.29
C SER A 250 -9.03 -5.67 8.87
N GLU A 251 -8.21 -5.12 7.98
CA GLU A 251 -8.55 -4.88 6.56
C GLU A 251 -9.86 -4.10 6.37
N GLY A 252 -10.13 -3.14 7.27
CA GLY A 252 -11.31 -2.29 7.22
C GLY A 252 -12.61 -2.92 7.74
N ARG A 253 -12.59 -4.13 8.29
CA ARG A 253 -13.80 -4.84 8.76
C ARG A 253 -14.34 -4.31 10.08
N ILE A 254 -13.50 -3.68 10.90
CA ILE A 254 -13.92 -3.11 12.19
C ILE A 254 -14.42 -1.67 12.01
N GLY A 255 -13.78 -0.92 11.14
CA GLY A 255 -14.11 0.48 10.88
C GLY A 255 -13.08 1.14 9.96
N ILE A 256 -13.20 2.44 9.83
CA ILE A 256 -12.31 3.28 9.01
C ILE A 256 -11.32 3.97 9.93
N ILE A 257 -10.03 3.70 9.75
CA ILE A 257 -8.96 4.39 10.46
C ILE A 257 -8.87 5.81 9.92
N THR A 258 -9.01 6.82 10.78
CA THR A 258 -8.94 8.23 10.40
C THR A 258 -7.63 8.88 10.85
N GLU A 259 -7.10 8.47 12.01
CA GLU A 259 -5.84 8.95 12.55
C GLU A 259 -4.97 7.80 13.04
N VAL A 260 -3.68 7.89 12.79
CA VAL A 260 -2.69 6.90 13.20
C VAL A 260 -1.56 7.60 13.96
N THR A 261 -1.34 7.19 15.20
CA THR A 261 -0.17 7.60 15.98
C THR A 261 0.88 6.49 15.94
N VAL A 262 2.10 6.86 15.57
CA VAL A 262 3.23 5.95 15.42
C VAL A 262 4.42 6.38 16.27
N ARG A 263 5.22 5.39 16.69
CA ARG A 263 6.54 5.59 17.29
C ARG A 263 7.53 5.94 16.22
N ILE A 264 8.28 7.02 16.42
CA ILE A 264 9.29 7.54 15.50
C ILE A 264 10.69 7.39 16.09
N THR A 265 11.69 7.32 15.21
CA THR A 265 13.09 7.13 15.57
C THR A 265 13.92 8.27 15.00
N PRO A 266 14.96 8.79 15.69
CA PRO A 266 15.87 9.75 15.09
C PRO A 266 16.48 9.22 13.78
N VAL A 267 16.66 10.11 12.81
CA VAL A 267 17.32 9.77 11.55
C VAL A 267 18.73 9.28 11.85
N PRO A 268 19.18 8.13 11.29
CA PRO A 268 20.52 7.63 11.51
C PRO A 268 21.56 8.59 10.91
N GLU A 269 22.68 8.78 11.60
CA GLU A 269 23.78 9.65 11.15
C GLU A 269 24.44 9.11 9.86
N GLU A 270 24.52 7.81 9.70
CA GLU A 270 25.10 7.14 8.55
C GLU A 270 24.35 5.85 8.22
N GLU A 271 24.16 5.59 6.93
CA GLU A 271 23.58 4.35 6.42
C GLU A 271 24.53 3.74 5.38
N LYS A 272 24.85 2.45 5.52
CA LYS A 272 25.75 1.73 4.62
C LYS A 272 25.06 0.50 4.06
N PHE A 273 25.19 0.31 2.74
CA PHE A 273 24.74 -0.88 2.03
C PHE A 273 25.92 -1.71 1.58
N GLN A 274 25.82 -3.03 1.75
CA GLN A 274 26.83 -3.97 1.29
C GLN A 274 26.19 -5.11 0.50
N VAL A 275 26.82 -5.53 -0.57
CA VAL A 275 26.45 -6.70 -1.37
C VAL A 275 27.52 -7.75 -1.24
N ILE A 276 27.12 -8.97 -0.88
CA ILE A 276 28.02 -10.11 -0.71
C ILE A 276 27.56 -11.23 -1.63
N PHE A 277 28.48 -11.75 -2.46
CA PHE A 277 28.22 -12.91 -3.30
C PHE A 277 28.72 -14.19 -2.61
N PHE A 278 27.88 -15.21 -2.62
CA PHE A 278 28.19 -16.52 -2.07
C PHE A 278 28.36 -17.55 -3.18
N PRO A 279 29.25 -18.53 -3.02
CA PRO A 279 29.49 -19.56 -4.03
C PRO A 279 28.32 -20.55 -4.18
N SER A 280 27.42 -20.62 -3.21
CA SER A 280 26.21 -21.42 -3.29
C SER A 280 25.07 -20.84 -2.46
N TRP A 281 23.84 -21.19 -2.84
CA TRP A 281 22.63 -20.84 -2.11
C TRP A 281 22.68 -21.28 -0.64
N GLN A 282 23.17 -22.49 -0.39
CA GLN A 282 23.23 -23.04 0.97
C GLN A 282 24.19 -22.25 1.88
N ILE A 283 25.33 -21.79 1.35
CA ILE A 283 26.25 -20.95 2.12
C ILE A 283 25.62 -19.61 2.42
N GLY A 284 24.92 -19.01 1.45
CA GLY A 284 24.19 -17.75 1.65
C GLY A 284 23.11 -17.85 2.72
N ILE A 285 22.29 -18.91 2.69
CA ILE A 285 21.28 -19.18 3.73
C ILE A 285 21.91 -19.31 5.11
N ASN A 286 23.00 -20.08 5.21
CA ASN A 286 23.68 -20.30 6.50
C ASN A 286 24.24 -18.98 7.06
N ALA A 287 24.86 -18.16 6.20
CA ALA A 287 25.38 -16.85 6.60
C ALA A 287 24.24 -15.90 7.07
N ALA A 288 23.16 -15.80 6.30
CA ALA A 288 22.00 -14.98 6.68
C ALA A 288 21.38 -15.43 8.00
N ARG A 289 21.22 -16.75 8.19
CA ARG A 289 20.73 -17.33 9.46
C ARG A 289 21.65 -16.97 10.62
N GLU A 290 22.94 -17.11 10.46
CA GLU A 290 23.93 -16.83 11.51
C GLU A 290 23.89 -15.36 11.94
N LEU A 291 23.84 -14.42 10.97
CA LEU A 291 23.70 -13.00 11.25
C LEU A 291 22.48 -12.70 12.12
N ILE A 292 21.34 -13.32 11.80
CA ILE A 292 20.09 -13.13 12.55
C ILE A 292 20.16 -13.78 13.94
N GLN A 293 20.69 -14.99 14.04
CA GLN A 293 20.80 -15.71 15.33
C GLN A 293 21.79 -15.04 16.29
N GLN A 294 22.87 -14.46 15.77
CA GLN A 294 23.82 -13.67 16.53
C GLN A 294 23.32 -12.25 16.85
N ARG A 295 22.12 -11.89 16.37
CA ARG A 295 21.52 -10.56 16.56
C ARG A 295 22.44 -9.41 16.11
N VAL A 296 23.14 -9.61 15.00
CA VAL A 296 23.93 -8.52 14.40
C VAL A 296 23.00 -7.36 14.09
N ALA A 297 23.36 -6.15 14.53
CA ALA A 297 22.53 -4.94 14.36
C ALA A 297 22.52 -4.50 12.90
N LEU A 298 21.59 -5.03 12.12
CA LEU A 298 21.39 -4.72 10.70
C LEU A 298 19.97 -4.19 10.51
N SER A 299 19.80 -3.22 9.63
CA SER A 299 18.48 -2.71 9.28
C SER A 299 17.76 -3.59 8.25
N MET A 300 18.50 -4.22 7.35
CA MET A 300 17.97 -5.10 6.32
C MET A 300 18.94 -6.26 6.05
N VAL A 301 18.38 -7.46 5.85
CA VAL A 301 19.07 -8.60 5.27
C VAL A 301 18.19 -9.17 4.16
N ARG A 302 18.71 -9.18 2.94
CA ARG A 302 18.03 -9.79 1.79
C ARG A 302 18.95 -10.79 1.12
N LEU A 303 18.47 -11.99 0.88
CA LEU A 303 19.17 -13.02 0.14
C LEU A 303 18.42 -13.31 -1.16
N SER A 304 19.07 -13.08 -2.29
CA SER A 304 18.54 -13.40 -3.61
C SER A 304 18.96 -14.82 -4.03
N ASN A 305 18.02 -15.56 -4.62
CA ASN A 305 18.32 -16.89 -5.15
C ASN A 305 19.15 -16.80 -6.44
N PRO A 306 19.76 -17.91 -6.92
CA PRO A 306 20.61 -17.88 -8.11
C PRO A 306 19.90 -17.36 -9.36
N LEU A 307 18.63 -17.69 -9.56
CA LEU A 307 17.85 -17.22 -10.72
C LEU A 307 17.60 -15.72 -10.66
N GLU A 308 17.17 -15.20 -9.51
CA GLU A 308 16.99 -13.76 -9.28
C GLU A 308 18.32 -13.01 -9.46
N THR A 309 19.40 -13.51 -8.88
CA THR A 309 20.74 -12.91 -9.01
C THR A 309 21.18 -12.86 -10.47
N THR A 310 21.02 -13.95 -11.20
CA THR A 310 21.35 -14.02 -12.63
C THR A 310 20.51 -13.03 -13.43
N SER A 311 19.21 -12.99 -13.21
CA SER A 311 18.30 -12.05 -13.89
C SER A 311 18.67 -10.59 -13.65
N LEU A 312 19.00 -10.23 -12.41
CA LEU A 312 19.44 -8.88 -12.07
C LEU A 312 20.78 -8.51 -12.74
N LEU A 313 21.73 -9.45 -12.78
CA LEU A 313 23.01 -9.23 -13.45
C LEU A 313 22.85 -9.08 -14.97
N TYR A 314 21.95 -9.85 -15.60
CA TYR A 314 21.61 -9.66 -17.01
C TYR A 314 20.96 -8.31 -17.28
N MET A 315 20.06 -7.85 -16.42
CA MET A 315 19.45 -6.53 -16.56
C MET A 315 20.48 -5.41 -16.42
N LEU A 316 21.41 -5.50 -15.47
CA LEU A 316 22.48 -4.53 -15.27
C LEU A 316 23.51 -4.54 -16.41
N SER A 317 23.90 -5.70 -16.91
CA SER A 317 24.87 -5.81 -18.01
C SER A 317 24.32 -5.24 -19.33
N LEU A 318 23.00 -5.29 -19.55
CA LEU A 318 22.38 -4.69 -20.73
C LEU A 318 22.32 -3.17 -20.65
N ILE A 319 22.24 -2.59 -19.45
CA ILE A 319 22.34 -1.13 -19.26
C ILE A 319 23.78 -0.63 -19.56
N HIS A 320 24.82 -1.40 -19.24
CA HIS A 320 26.21 -1.03 -19.51
C HIS A 320 26.67 -1.26 -20.96
N ILE A 321 25.99 -2.12 -21.72
CA ILE A 321 26.30 -2.36 -23.14
C ILE A 321 25.79 -1.22 -24.05
N SER A 322 24.82 -0.43 -23.58
CA SER A 322 24.27 0.71 -24.35
C SER A 322 25.05 2.02 -24.18
N GLU A 323 26.00 2.11 -23.26
CA GLU A 323 26.93 3.25 -23.16
C GLU A 323 28.31 2.90 -23.71
N PRO A 324 28.73 3.45 -24.88
CA PRO A 324 30.12 3.30 -25.31
C PRO A 324 30.99 4.11 -24.36
N THR A 325 31.87 3.41 -23.67
CA THR A 325 33.00 4.00 -22.91
C THR A 325 33.74 5.01 -23.80
N ARG A 326 33.67 6.28 -23.43
CA ARG A 326 34.64 7.32 -23.88
C ARG A 326 35.59 7.63 -22.76
#